data_57557c8e8e5c721e661d6b2cf0974abb
#
_entry.id   57557c8e8e5c721e661d6b2cf0974abb
#
_cell.length_a   1.000
_cell.length_b   1.000
_cell.length_c   1.000
_cell.angle_alpha   90.00
_cell.angle_beta   90.00
_cell.angle_gamma   90.00
#
_symmetry.space_group_name_H-M   'P 1'
#
loop_
_entity.id
_entity.type
_entity.pdbx_description
1 polymer ?
#
loop_
_entity_poly.entity_id
_entity_poly.type
_entity_poly.pdbx_seq_one_letter_code
_entity_poly.pdbx_strand_id
1 'polypeptide(L)'
;LPPSVGGALANLAASFAGRTTVNLNYTAGVAGMGSAAKQAGLRTVVTSRLFLEKAKLTLPEGLEPIWLDEVAAQVSTFDRLTALALALFAPTRWIEAACGAERAPSADDVVTVIFSSGSTGEPKGVMLSHANIASNCAALDQIFHVGPREKVLGILPFFHSFGFTATIWFPATSGLGAVFHPSPIDAPAIGELVERHQISFLLATPTLLSIYMRRIAPAQFGSLRLVLAGAEKLSERLANAFEDQFGIRPLEGYGATECAPVIAASQLDFRAAGFYQPGWRRGFVGQPLPGVVCRVVDPDTFEDLPPNTPGMLLVRGPNVMKGYLGRPDLTEKALREGWYVTGDIALLDDDSFLKITDRLSRFSKIGGEMVPHGRVEEELHKAAGVSVPTFLVTALPDEKKGERLAVLTTMALDAVPSLVEKLSSSGLPNLFLPRADAFVKVDALPVLGTGKSDLRAAKQIASDKLAAR
;
A
#
# COMPACT_ATOMS: atom_id res chain seq x y z
N LEU A 1 -0.67 1.09 18.47
CA LEU A 1 0.78 1.01 18.65
C LEU A 1 1.48 1.33 17.32
N PRO A 2 2.63 2.03 17.35
CA PRO A 2 3.46 2.25 16.17
C PRO A 2 4.25 0.97 15.81
N PRO A 3 4.97 0.96 14.66
CA PRO A 3 5.95 -0.08 14.36
C PRO A 3 6.95 -0.23 15.50
N SER A 4 6.90 -1.37 16.18
CA SER A 4 7.70 -1.66 17.37
C SER A 4 7.64 -3.16 17.70
N VAL A 5 8.62 -3.64 18.44
CA VAL A 5 8.62 -5.03 18.95
C VAL A 5 7.34 -5.31 19.75
N GLY A 6 6.96 -4.38 20.65
CA GLY A 6 5.73 -4.54 21.45
C GLY A 6 4.46 -4.60 20.61
N GLY A 7 4.37 -3.77 19.56
CA GLY A 7 3.23 -3.81 18.62
C GLY A 7 3.17 -5.10 17.82
N ALA A 8 4.32 -5.62 17.36
CA ALA A 8 4.38 -6.90 16.65
C ALA A 8 3.99 -8.06 17.59
N LEU A 9 4.55 -8.10 18.80
CA LEU A 9 4.22 -9.13 19.80
C LEU A 9 2.74 -9.10 20.19
N ALA A 10 2.13 -7.92 20.34
CA ALA A 10 0.70 -7.79 20.63
C ALA A 10 -0.18 -8.41 19.52
N ASN A 11 0.17 -8.17 18.24
CA ASN A 11 -0.54 -8.77 17.12
C ASN A 11 -0.39 -10.31 17.08
N LEU A 12 0.82 -10.82 17.28
CA LEU A 12 1.08 -12.26 17.32
C LEU A 12 0.40 -12.92 18.52
N ALA A 13 0.47 -12.33 19.72
CA ALA A 13 -0.20 -12.83 20.92
C ALA A 13 -1.72 -12.92 20.75
N ALA A 14 -2.33 -11.89 20.17
CA ALA A 14 -3.76 -11.92 19.85
C ALA A 14 -4.12 -13.05 18.88
N SER A 15 -3.27 -13.31 17.89
CA SER A 15 -3.44 -14.42 16.95
C SER A 15 -3.36 -15.78 17.65
N PHE A 16 -2.37 -16.00 18.53
CA PHE A 16 -2.28 -17.23 19.33
C PHE A 16 -3.46 -17.42 20.29
N ALA A 17 -4.02 -16.32 20.79
CA ALA A 17 -5.23 -16.34 21.59
C ALA A 17 -6.54 -16.54 20.78
N GLY A 18 -6.44 -16.78 19.46
CA GLY A 18 -7.59 -16.94 18.57
C GLY A 18 -8.44 -15.67 18.44
N ARG A 19 -7.82 -14.49 18.59
CA ARG A 19 -8.49 -13.18 18.51
C ARG A 19 -8.17 -12.48 17.20
N THR A 20 -9.17 -11.82 16.62
CA THR A 20 -9.01 -10.96 15.44
C THR A 20 -8.43 -9.61 15.85
N THR A 21 -7.35 -9.19 15.21
CA THR A 21 -6.71 -7.89 15.46
C THR A 21 -7.27 -6.79 14.57
N VAL A 22 -7.35 -5.57 15.12
CA VAL A 22 -7.65 -4.35 14.37
C VAL A 22 -6.60 -3.30 14.73
N ASN A 23 -5.67 -3.03 13.84
CA ASN A 23 -4.70 -1.97 14.05
C ASN A 23 -5.35 -0.63 13.65
N LEU A 24 -5.73 0.17 14.65
CA LEU A 24 -6.38 1.46 14.41
C LEU A 24 -5.40 2.46 13.76
N ASN A 25 -5.87 3.13 12.73
CA ASN A 25 -5.10 4.18 12.06
C ASN A 25 -5.06 5.45 12.93
N TYR A 26 -4.00 5.62 13.68
CA TYR A 26 -3.82 6.77 14.57
C TYR A 26 -3.56 8.08 13.82
N THR A 27 -3.27 8.05 12.52
CA THR A 27 -3.13 9.27 11.70
C THR A 27 -4.47 9.82 11.20
N ALA A 28 -5.55 9.02 11.31
CA ALA A 28 -6.90 9.43 10.92
C ALA A 28 -7.63 10.25 12.02
N GLY A 29 -6.95 10.54 13.13
CA GLY A 29 -7.51 11.24 14.27
C GLY A 29 -8.53 10.43 15.08
N VAL A 30 -9.03 11.02 16.17
CA VAL A 30 -9.95 10.33 17.13
C VAL A 30 -11.23 9.87 16.45
N ALA A 31 -11.80 10.71 15.57
CA ALA A 31 -13.05 10.38 14.86
C ALA A 31 -12.88 9.19 13.92
N GLY A 32 -11.77 9.13 13.15
CA GLY A 32 -11.48 8.00 12.26
C GLY A 32 -11.21 6.71 13.03
N MET A 33 -10.45 6.77 14.12
CA MET A 33 -10.23 5.63 15.01
C MET A 33 -11.54 5.16 15.65
N GLY A 34 -12.40 6.09 16.11
CA GLY A 34 -13.68 5.79 16.71
C GLY A 34 -14.65 5.12 15.73
N SER A 35 -14.70 5.59 14.49
CA SER A 35 -15.51 4.96 13.44
C SER A 35 -15.07 3.52 13.18
N ALA A 36 -13.78 3.27 13.02
CA ALA A 36 -13.25 1.91 12.82
C ALA A 36 -13.51 1.01 14.04
N ALA A 37 -13.29 1.52 15.26
CA ALA A 37 -13.57 0.80 16.50
C ALA A 37 -15.03 0.39 16.63
N LYS A 38 -15.95 1.31 16.33
CA LYS A 38 -17.40 1.06 16.35
C LYS A 38 -17.81 0.02 15.32
N GLN A 39 -17.32 0.14 14.06
CA GLN A 39 -17.62 -0.82 13.00
C GLN A 39 -17.13 -2.23 13.34
N ALA A 40 -15.95 -2.33 13.98
CA ALA A 40 -15.37 -3.61 14.39
C ALA A 40 -15.88 -4.11 15.77
N GLY A 41 -16.74 -3.37 16.45
CA GLY A 41 -17.26 -3.75 17.78
C GLY A 41 -16.16 -3.87 18.83
N LEU A 42 -15.11 -3.06 18.74
CA LEU A 42 -14.00 -3.12 19.69
C LEU A 42 -14.43 -2.63 21.06
N ARG A 43 -13.96 -3.34 22.10
CA ARG A 43 -14.12 -2.94 23.52
C ARG A 43 -12.78 -2.62 24.15
N THR A 44 -11.72 -3.27 23.69
CA THR A 44 -10.40 -3.22 24.30
C THR A 44 -9.37 -2.75 23.27
N VAL A 45 -8.40 -1.96 23.70
CA VAL A 45 -7.29 -1.50 22.87
C VAL A 45 -5.96 -1.71 23.59
N VAL A 46 -5.02 -2.39 22.93
CA VAL A 46 -3.63 -2.52 23.43
C VAL A 46 -2.84 -1.29 22.98
N THR A 47 -2.29 -0.55 23.95
CA THR A 47 -1.52 0.67 23.70
C THR A 47 -0.44 0.89 24.75
N SER A 48 0.31 1.99 24.68
CA SER A 48 1.23 2.43 25.74
C SER A 48 1.04 3.91 26.06
N ARG A 49 1.25 4.30 27.32
CA ARG A 49 1.13 5.70 27.76
C ARG A 49 2.13 6.59 27.02
N LEU A 50 3.37 6.12 26.88
CA LEU A 50 4.44 6.81 26.16
C LEU A 50 4.08 7.07 24.69
N PHE A 51 3.41 6.10 24.03
CA PHE A 51 2.97 6.29 22.65
C PHE A 51 1.89 7.35 22.54
N LEU A 52 0.85 7.29 23.36
CA LEU A 52 -0.23 8.28 23.34
C LEU A 52 0.28 9.70 23.60
N GLU A 53 1.17 9.85 24.58
CA GLU A 53 1.79 11.12 24.93
C GLU A 53 2.63 11.69 23.76
N LYS A 54 3.58 10.89 23.25
CA LYS A 54 4.45 11.33 22.12
C LYS A 54 3.68 11.63 20.85
N ALA A 55 2.64 10.85 20.54
CA ALA A 55 1.81 11.04 19.36
C ALA A 55 0.68 12.08 19.60
N LYS A 56 0.54 12.62 20.81
CA LYS A 56 -0.54 13.55 21.23
C LYS A 56 -1.92 13.02 20.87
N LEU A 57 -2.16 11.75 21.18
CA LEU A 57 -3.40 11.04 20.85
C LEU A 57 -4.24 10.83 22.11
N THR A 58 -5.55 10.93 21.91
CA THR A 58 -6.56 10.48 22.88
C THR A 58 -7.27 9.24 22.32
N LEU A 59 -7.64 8.32 23.20
CA LEU A 59 -8.41 7.15 22.81
C LEU A 59 -9.85 7.54 22.53
N PRO A 60 -10.49 6.91 21.53
CA PRO A 60 -11.94 7.02 21.35
C PRO A 60 -12.70 6.57 22.62
N GLU A 61 -13.84 7.21 22.88
CA GLU A 61 -14.71 6.83 23.99
C GLU A 61 -15.17 5.37 23.89
N GLY A 62 -15.32 4.71 25.05
CA GLY A 62 -15.81 3.33 25.15
C GLY A 62 -14.76 2.25 24.91
N LEU A 63 -13.49 2.61 24.68
CA LEU A 63 -12.39 1.65 24.59
C LEU A 63 -11.64 1.54 25.91
N GLU A 64 -11.53 0.32 26.43
CA GLU A 64 -10.74 0.00 27.63
C GLU A 64 -9.27 -0.27 27.22
N PRO A 65 -8.30 0.51 27.73
CA PRO A 65 -6.91 0.31 27.39
C PRO A 65 -6.27 -0.85 28.16
N ILE A 66 -5.55 -1.71 27.46
CA ILE A 66 -4.53 -2.60 28.03
C ILE A 66 -3.18 -1.92 27.84
N TRP A 67 -2.56 -1.53 28.94
CA TRP A 67 -1.30 -0.83 28.95
C TRP A 67 -0.13 -1.80 28.78
N LEU A 68 0.50 -1.81 27.61
CA LEU A 68 1.62 -2.71 27.32
C LEU A 68 2.81 -2.52 28.28
N ASP A 69 3.00 -1.29 28.76
CA ASP A 69 4.04 -0.95 29.73
C ASP A 69 3.79 -1.68 31.07
N GLU A 70 2.53 -1.77 31.51
CA GLU A 70 2.14 -2.46 32.75
C GLU A 70 2.23 -3.99 32.57
N VAL A 71 1.76 -4.51 31.43
CA VAL A 71 1.88 -5.95 31.09
C VAL A 71 3.34 -6.37 31.10
N ALA A 72 4.21 -5.60 30.45
CA ALA A 72 5.64 -5.91 30.38
C ALA A 72 6.32 -5.92 31.76
N ALA A 73 5.90 -5.03 32.68
CA ALA A 73 6.40 -4.97 34.06
C ALA A 73 5.96 -6.16 34.91
N GLN A 74 4.82 -6.78 34.62
CA GLN A 74 4.28 -7.93 35.34
C GLN A 74 4.91 -9.27 34.91
N VAL A 75 5.57 -9.32 33.73
CA VAL A 75 6.19 -10.56 33.24
C VAL A 75 7.40 -10.93 34.06
N SER A 76 7.27 -11.97 34.89
CA SER A 76 8.33 -12.48 35.74
C SER A 76 9.37 -13.32 34.96
N THR A 77 10.51 -13.60 35.59
CA THR A 77 11.50 -14.54 35.04
C THR A 77 10.91 -15.96 34.88
N PHE A 78 10.05 -16.36 35.81
CA PHE A 78 9.36 -17.66 35.76
C PHE A 78 8.44 -17.76 34.54
N ASP A 79 7.65 -16.70 34.23
CA ASP A 79 6.79 -16.66 33.04
C ASP A 79 7.61 -16.79 31.77
N ARG A 80 8.76 -16.11 31.70
CA ARG A 80 9.67 -16.19 30.53
C ARG A 80 10.23 -17.58 30.34
N LEU A 81 10.67 -18.24 31.40
CA LEU A 81 11.16 -19.62 31.35
C LEU A 81 10.08 -20.62 30.98
N THR A 82 8.88 -20.46 31.53
CA THR A 82 7.72 -21.28 31.19
C THR A 82 7.32 -21.11 29.74
N ALA A 83 7.23 -19.87 29.25
CA ALA A 83 6.95 -19.56 27.85
C ALA A 83 8.01 -20.17 26.90
N LEU A 84 9.29 -20.07 27.28
CA LEU A 84 10.39 -20.69 26.50
C LEU A 84 10.25 -22.21 26.47
N ALA A 85 9.96 -22.87 27.60
CA ALA A 85 9.76 -24.30 27.66
C ALA A 85 8.55 -24.74 26.80
N LEU A 86 7.44 -23.99 26.88
CA LEU A 86 6.28 -24.24 26.01
C LEU A 86 6.65 -24.08 24.53
N ALA A 87 7.37 -23.01 24.16
CA ALA A 87 7.76 -22.77 22.76
C ALA A 87 8.69 -23.85 22.20
N LEU A 88 9.54 -24.45 23.03
CA LEU A 88 10.52 -25.48 22.60
C LEU A 88 9.95 -26.90 22.60
N PHE A 89 9.03 -27.22 23.51
CA PHE A 89 8.65 -28.60 23.79
C PHE A 89 7.15 -28.90 23.67
N ALA A 90 6.30 -27.85 23.72
CA ALA A 90 4.84 -28.08 23.69
C ALA A 90 4.30 -28.17 22.26
N PRO A 91 3.31 -29.02 21.99
CA PRO A 91 2.52 -28.93 20.76
C PRO A 91 1.83 -27.57 20.63
N THR A 92 1.73 -27.04 19.41
CA THR A 92 1.14 -25.71 19.13
C THR A 92 -0.21 -25.49 19.80
N ARG A 93 -1.08 -26.52 19.80
CA ARG A 93 -2.40 -26.46 20.46
C ARG A 93 -2.35 -26.19 21.96
N TRP A 94 -1.24 -26.56 22.64
CA TRP A 94 -1.07 -26.31 24.07
C TRP A 94 -0.65 -24.87 24.30
N ILE A 95 0.15 -24.31 23.37
CA ILE A 95 0.53 -22.89 23.37
C ILE A 95 -0.72 -22.03 23.14
N GLU A 96 -1.53 -22.38 22.15
CA GLU A 96 -2.81 -21.70 21.85
C GLU A 96 -3.76 -21.71 23.06
N ALA A 97 -3.94 -22.87 23.68
CA ALA A 97 -4.76 -23.01 24.90
C ALA A 97 -4.19 -22.19 26.06
N ALA A 98 -2.86 -22.19 26.27
CA ALA A 98 -2.20 -21.39 27.29
C ALA A 98 -2.36 -19.88 27.03
N CYS A 99 -2.48 -19.46 25.75
CA CYS A 99 -2.78 -18.09 25.36
C CYS A 99 -4.28 -17.75 25.46
N GLY A 100 -5.14 -18.68 25.84
CA GLY A 100 -6.58 -18.46 26.03
C GLY A 100 -7.43 -18.68 24.77
N ALA A 101 -6.92 -19.42 23.78
CA ALA A 101 -7.72 -19.83 22.63
C ALA A 101 -8.78 -20.85 23.04
N GLU A 102 -10.05 -20.55 22.79
CA GLU A 102 -11.19 -21.42 23.14
C GLU A 102 -11.27 -22.67 22.25
N ARG A 103 -10.74 -22.58 21.04
CA ARG A 103 -10.61 -23.66 20.07
C ARG A 103 -9.31 -23.48 19.24
N ALA A 104 -8.88 -24.53 18.57
CA ALA A 104 -7.79 -24.41 17.60
C ALA A 104 -8.20 -23.45 16.47
N PRO A 105 -7.38 -22.42 16.16
CA PRO A 105 -7.63 -21.54 15.04
C PRO A 105 -7.65 -22.31 13.72
N SER A 106 -8.58 -21.95 12.85
CA SER A 106 -8.65 -22.45 11.47
C SER A 106 -7.89 -21.53 10.53
N ALA A 107 -7.35 -22.06 9.45
CA ALA A 107 -6.77 -21.25 8.38
C ALA A 107 -7.75 -20.23 7.79
N ASP A 108 -9.05 -20.53 7.84
CA ASP A 108 -10.12 -19.66 7.35
C ASP A 108 -10.60 -18.62 8.37
N ASP A 109 -10.17 -18.69 9.63
CA ASP A 109 -10.51 -17.69 10.62
C ASP A 109 -9.90 -16.34 10.26
N VAL A 110 -10.67 -15.25 10.49
CA VAL A 110 -10.20 -13.90 10.27
C VAL A 110 -9.16 -13.53 11.33
N VAL A 111 -7.92 -13.34 10.92
CA VAL A 111 -6.82 -12.96 11.81
C VAL A 111 -6.74 -11.45 12.03
N THR A 112 -7.18 -10.68 11.03
CA THR A 112 -7.16 -9.21 11.12
C THR A 112 -8.25 -8.57 10.28
N VAL A 113 -8.68 -7.38 10.72
CA VAL A 113 -9.47 -6.46 9.91
C VAL A 113 -8.65 -5.18 9.74
N ILE A 114 -8.33 -4.86 8.49
CA ILE A 114 -7.58 -3.65 8.14
C ILE A 114 -8.51 -2.64 7.50
N PHE A 115 -8.64 -1.46 8.10
CA PHE A 115 -9.48 -0.40 7.58
C PHE A 115 -8.75 0.38 6.48
N SER A 116 -9.26 0.29 5.26
CA SER A 116 -8.78 1.10 4.13
C SER A 116 -9.59 2.39 4.00
N SER A 117 -8.93 3.50 3.66
CA SER A 117 -9.61 4.74 3.28
C SER A 117 -10.29 4.53 1.93
N GLY A 118 -11.56 4.17 1.94
CA GLY A 118 -12.33 4.03 0.71
C GLY A 118 -12.46 5.35 -0.05
N SER A 119 -12.50 5.28 -1.38
CA SER A 119 -12.81 6.43 -2.25
C SER A 119 -14.18 7.07 -1.96
N THR A 120 -15.02 6.43 -1.16
CA THR A 120 -16.38 6.84 -0.79
C THR A 120 -16.49 7.58 0.54
N GLY A 121 -15.38 7.79 1.27
CA GLY A 121 -15.31 8.59 2.49
C GLY A 121 -15.37 7.80 3.80
N GLU A 122 -16.13 6.72 3.92
CA GLU A 122 -16.11 5.86 5.09
C GLU A 122 -15.06 4.74 4.97
N PRO A 123 -14.25 4.49 6.03
CA PRO A 123 -13.31 3.38 6.03
C PRO A 123 -14.02 2.03 5.87
N LYS A 124 -13.46 1.16 5.03
CA LYS A 124 -13.94 -0.22 4.84
C LYS A 124 -13.04 -1.19 5.57
N GLY A 125 -13.60 -2.02 6.44
CA GLY A 125 -12.86 -3.06 7.15
C GLY A 125 -12.64 -4.29 6.28
N VAL A 126 -11.43 -4.47 5.76
CA VAL A 126 -11.04 -5.63 4.95
C VAL A 126 -10.74 -6.82 5.87
N MET A 127 -11.49 -7.91 5.74
CA MET A 127 -11.33 -9.13 6.54
C MET A 127 -10.32 -10.07 5.89
N LEU A 128 -9.19 -10.29 6.55
CA LEU A 128 -8.13 -11.20 6.09
C LEU A 128 -8.02 -12.41 7.01
N SER A 129 -8.03 -13.61 6.43
CA SER A 129 -7.85 -14.87 7.17
C SER A 129 -6.37 -15.21 7.37
N HIS A 130 -6.10 -16.19 8.24
CA HIS A 130 -4.77 -16.77 8.37
C HIS A 130 -4.25 -17.30 7.03
N ALA A 131 -5.10 -17.96 6.23
CA ALA A 131 -4.75 -18.46 4.91
C ALA A 131 -4.36 -17.31 3.96
N ASN A 132 -5.08 -16.18 3.96
CA ASN A 132 -4.75 -15.05 3.10
C ASN A 132 -3.36 -14.50 3.40
N ILE A 133 -3.03 -14.27 4.68
CA ILE A 133 -1.72 -13.76 5.11
C ILE A 133 -0.63 -14.79 4.84
N ALA A 134 -0.82 -16.05 5.26
CA ALA A 134 0.17 -17.11 5.12
C ALA A 134 0.53 -17.38 3.66
N SER A 135 -0.46 -17.44 2.75
CA SER A 135 -0.22 -17.62 1.32
C SER A 135 0.58 -16.49 0.72
N ASN A 136 0.30 -15.24 1.12
CA ASN A 136 1.05 -14.08 0.65
C ASN A 136 2.50 -14.12 1.14
N CYS A 137 2.72 -14.45 2.43
CA CYS A 137 4.07 -14.62 2.99
C CYS A 137 4.84 -15.76 2.30
N ALA A 138 4.20 -16.92 2.07
CA ALA A 138 4.83 -18.04 1.38
C ALA A 138 5.21 -17.71 -0.07
N ALA A 139 4.38 -16.95 -0.77
CA ALA A 139 4.69 -16.50 -2.12
C ALA A 139 5.85 -15.50 -2.15
N LEU A 140 5.92 -14.57 -1.18
CA LEU A 140 7.05 -13.65 -1.03
C LEU A 140 8.36 -14.39 -0.72
N ASP A 141 8.30 -15.43 0.13
CA ASP A 141 9.46 -16.27 0.46
C ASP A 141 10.03 -16.96 -0.79
N GLN A 142 9.14 -17.48 -1.66
CA GLN A 142 9.53 -18.12 -2.91
C GLN A 142 10.27 -17.19 -3.87
N ILE A 143 9.87 -15.91 -3.97
CA ILE A 143 10.48 -14.98 -4.93
C ILE A 143 11.72 -14.27 -4.40
N PHE A 144 11.80 -14.03 -3.08
CA PHE A 144 12.92 -13.29 -2.49
C PHE A 144 14.00 -14.19 -1.87
N HIS A 145 13.71 -15.49 -1.66
CA HIS A 145 14.64 -16.47 -1.10
C HIS A 145 15.32 -15.95 0.17
N VAL A 146 14.51 -15.47 1.12
CA VAL A 146 15.00 -14.93 2.39
C VAL A 146 15.27 -16.05 3.41
N GLY A 147 16.13 -15.78 4.37
CA GLY A 147 16.49 -16.76 5.38
C GLY A 147 16.86 -16.12 6.73
N PRO A 148 17.24 -16.92 7.73
CA PRO A 148 17.48 -16.47 9.10
C PRO A 148 18.60 -15.43 9.27
N ARG A 149 19.44 -15.26 8.27
CA ARG A 149 20.51 -14.23 8.28
C ARG A 149 20.02 -12.87 7.81
N GLU A 150 18.87 -12.85 7.13
CA GLU A 150 18.29 -11.63 6.60
C GLU A 150 17.52 -10.87 7.69
N LYS A 151 17.46 -9.56 7.55
CA LYS A 151 16.71 -8.68 8.46
C LYS A 151 15.91 -7.66 7.66
N VAL A 152 14.65 -7.48 8.04
CA VAL A 152 13.78 -6.45 7.48
C VAL A 152 13.70 -5.25 8.40
N LEU A 153 13.65 -4.05 7.83
CA LEU A 153 13.37 -2.82 8.56
C LEU A 153 11.85 -2.59 8.66
N GLY A 154 11.32 -2.69 9.87
CA GLY A 154 9.91 -2.50 10.20
C GLY A 154 9.59 -1.04 10.51
N ILE A 155 9.35 -0.22 9.50
CA ILE A 155 9.02 1.21 9.63
C ILE A 155 7.62 1.54 9.12
N LEU A 156 7.01 0.63 8.36
CA LEU A 156 5.68 0.86 7.81
C LEU A 156 4.60 0.60 8.87
N PRO A 157 3.57 1.46 8.97
CA PRO A 157 2.53 1.33 9.98
C PRO A 157 1.76 0.01 9.90
N PHE A 158 1.46 -0.59 11.06
CA PHE A 158 0.72 -1.87 11.15
C PHE A 158 -0.77 -1.76 10.77
N PHE A 159 -1.32 -0.55 10.75
CA PHE A 159 -2.69 -0.32 10.26
C PHE A 159 -2.78 -0.31 8.72
N HIS A 160 -1.66 -0.41 8.01
CA HIS A 160 -1.61 -0.69 6.58
C HIS A 160 -1.20 -2.14 6.34
N SER A 161 -1.87 -2.81 5.42
CA SER A 161 -1.59 -4.20 5.06
C SER A 161 -0.12 -4.44 4.67
N PHE A 162 0.51 -3.47 4.01
CA PHE A 162 1.93 -3.54 3.64
C PHE A 162 2.82 -3.63 4.89
N GLY A 163 2.64 -2.75 5.89
CA GLY A 163 3.36 -2.83 7.16
C GLY A 163 2.99 -4.09 7.95
N PHE A 164 1.71 -4.42 8.04
CA PHE A 164 1.22 -5.57 8.81
C PHE A 164 1.78 -6.90 8.29
N THR A 165 1.60 -7.19 7.02
CA THR A 165 2.06 -8.45 6.45
C THR A 165 3.57 -8.50 6.33
N ALA A 166 4.19 -7.49 5.72
CA ALA A 166 5.59 -7.58 5.34
C ALA A 166 6.58 -7.33 6.51
N THR A 167 6.14 -6.75 7.64
CA THR A 167 7.03 -6.48 8.77
C THR A 167 6.67 -7.21 10.07
N ILE A 168 5.48 -7.86 10.15
CA ILE A 168 5.12 -8.73 11.28
C ILE A 168 5.09 -10.19 10.81
N TRP A 169 4.20 -10.50 9.86
CA TRP A 169 3.93 -11.89 9.49
C TRP A 169 5.02 -12.51 8.62
N PHE A 170 5.49 -11.78 7.61
CA PHE A 170 6.55 -12.28 6.75
C PHE A 170 7.82 -12.64 7.53
N PRO A 171 8.39 -11.78 8.40
CA PRO A 171 9.53 -12.19 9.22
C PRO A 171 9.19 -13.34 10.17
N ALA A 172 8.01 -13.36 10.77
CA ALA A 172 7.63 -14.42 11.69
C ALA A 172 7.49 -15.79 11.03
N THR A 173 7.02 -15.86 9.78
CA THR A 173 6.81 -17.10 9.03
C THR A 173 8.06 -17.57 8.27
N SER A 174 8.89 -16.66 7.79
CA SER A 174 10.11 -16.97 7.02
C SER A 174 11.38 -17.04 7.90
N GLY A 175 11.27 -16.75 9.19
CA GLY A 175 12.37 -16.85 10.14
C GLY A 175 13.42 -15.76 10.02
N LEU A 176 13.16 -14.68 9.27
CA LEU A 176 14.09 -13.54 9.20
C LEU A 176 13.92 -12.60 10.39
N GLY A 177 14.97 -11.85 10.72
CA GLY A 177 14.94 -10.85 11.79
C GLY A 177 14.11 -9.62 11.39
N ALA A 178 13.50 -8.95 12.37
CA ALA A 178 12.84 -7.66 12.15
C ALA A 178 13.40 -6.62 13.12
N VAL A 179 13.77 -5.46 12.60
CA VAL A 179 14.23 -4.28 13.38
C VAL A 179 13.20 -3.19 13.20
N PHE A 180 12.63 -2.70 14.30
CA PHE A 180 11.52 -1.74 14.24
C PHE A 180 11.98 -0.32 14.59
N HIS A 181 11.40 0.66 13.85
CA HIS A 181 11.48 2.07 14.18
C HIS A 181 10.11 2.74 13.98
N PRO A 182 9.63 3.54 14.96
CA PRO A 182 8.26 4.05 14.93
C PRO A 182 8.01 5.15 13.89
N SER A 183 9.06 5.82 13.41
CA SER A 183 8.94 6.95 12.48
C SER A 183 9.64 6.66 11.15
N PRO A 184 8.89 6.44 10.05
CA PRO A 184 9.49 6.19 8.73
C PRO A 184 10.20 7.41 8.13
N ILE A 185 9.96 8.62 8.64
CA ILE A 185 10.56 9.86 8.13
C ILE A 185 11.85 10.26 8.87
N ASP A 186 12.23 9.53 9.91
CA ASP A 186 13.47 9.77 10.68
C ASP A 186 14.67 9.14 9.97
N ALA A 187 15.06 9.74 8.85
CA ALA A 187 16.10 9.22 7.98
C ALA A 187 17.45 9.00 8.69
N PRO A 188 17.95 9.90 9.59
CA PRO A 188 19.19 9.66 10.33
C PRO A 188 19.13 8.36 11.15
N ALA A 189 18.08 8.18 11.96
CA ALA A 189 17.93 6.97 12.76
C ALA A 189 17.80 5.71 11.89
N ILE A 190 17.13 5.81 10.74
CA ILE A 190 17.00 4.70 9.78
C ILE A 190 18.36 4.31 9.21
N GLY A 191 19.19 5.27 8.78
CA GLY A 191 20.53 5.00 8.29
C GLY A 191 21.41 4.29 9.35
N GLU A 192 21.40 4.80 10.59
CA GLU A 192 22.12 4.19 11.71
C GLU A 192 21.63 2.76 12.04
N LEU A 193 20.32 2.53 12.00
CA LEU A 193 19.75 1.19 12.24
C LEU A 193 20.13 0.20 11.15
N VAL A 194 20.08 0.61 9.87
CA VAL A 194 20.49 -0.25 8.76
C VAL A 194 21.95 -0.65 8.90
N GLU A 195 22.84 0.31 9.13
CA GLU A 195 24.26 0.07 9.32
C GLU A 195 24.54 -0.80 10.56
N ARG A 196 24.01 -0.41 11.73
CA ARG A 196 24.27 -1.07 13.03
C ARG A 196 23.75 -2.52 13.06
N HIS A 197 22.57 -2.76 12.52
CA HIS A 197 21.92 -4.08 12.57
C HIS A 197 22.17 -4.91 11.32
N GLN A 198 22.90 -4.37 10.32
CA GLN A 198 23.16 -5.03 9.05
C GLN A 198 21.84 -5.49 8.41
N ILE A 199 20.92 -4.54 8.24
CA ILE A 199 19.61 -4.80 7.65
C ILE A 199 19.79 -5.02 6.14
N SER A 200 19.19 -6.08 5.62
CA SER A 200 19.34 -6.49 4.22
C SER A 200 18.09 -6.22 3.38
N PHE A 201 16.94 -5.95 4.02
CA PHE A 201 15.65 -5.80 3.35
C PHE A 201 14.94 -4.52 3.78
N LEU A 202 14.79 -3.57 2.85
CA LEU A 202 14.09 -2.31 3.05
C LEU A 202 12.79 -2.28 2.26
N LEU A 203 11.68 -2.04 2.97
CA LEU A 203 10.36 -1.79 2.41
C LEU A 203 10.02 -0.32 2.58
N ALA A 204 9.75 0.39 1.50
CA ALA A 204 9.48 1.82 1.57
C ALA A 204 8.50 2.28 0.48
N THR A 205 7.93 3.47 0.64
CA THR A 205 7.25 4.15 -0.46
C THR A 205 8.27 4.98 -1.26
N PRO A 206 8.03 5.29 -2.53
CA PRO A 206 8.87 6.20 -3.31
C PRO A 206 9.11 7.54 -2.61
N THR A 207 8.11 8.07 -1.92
CA THR A 207 8.24 9.29 -1.10
C THR A 207 9.29 9.12 0.00
N LEU A 208 9.31 7.99 0.72
CA LEU A 208 10.32 7.70 1.74
C LEU A 208 11.71 7.54 1.14
N LEU A 209 11.84 6.84 0.01
CA LEU A 209 13.13 6.73 -0.69
C LEU A 209 13.70 8.11 -1.05
N SER A 210 12.86 9.04 -1.49
CA SER A 210 13.28 10.42 -1.78
C SER A 210 13.77 11.17 -0.53
N ILE A 211 13.19 10.89 0.65
CA ILE A 211 13.64 11.47 1.93
C ILE A 211 15.01 10.87 2.32
N TYR A 212 15.19 9.55 2.15
CA TYR A 212 16.42 8.85 2.50
C TYR A 212 17.60 9.29 1.65
N MET A 213 17.41 9.49 0.36
CA MET A 213 18.44 10.01 -0.55
C MET A 213 19.03 11.36 -0.11
N ARG A 214 18.24 12.19 0.56
CA ARG A 214 18.68 13.52 1.00
C ARG A 214 19.48 13.51 2.30
N ARG A 215 19.39 12.45 3.11
CA ARG A 215 19.82 12.48 4.51
C ARG A 215 20.63 11.28 4.95
N ILE A 216 20.69 10.21 4.18
CA ILE A 216 21.41 8.98 4.50
C ILE A 216 22.66 8.89 3.64
N ALA A 217 23.80 8.62 4.26
CA ALA A 217 25.06 8.42 3.54
C ALA A 217 25.05 7.04 2.83
N PRO A 218 25.62 6.91 1.62
CA PRO A 218 25.64 5.65 0.88
C PRO A 218 26.15 4.46 1.68
N ALA A 219 27.20 4.64 2.47
CA ALA A 219 27.79 3.58 3.30
C ALA A 219 26.82 3.00 4.33
N GLN A 220 25.86 3.79 4.84
CA GLN A 220 24.87 3.31 5.81
C GLN A 220 23.89 2.30 5.22
N PHE A 221 23.68 2.34 3.90
CA PHE A 221 22.84 1.38 3.18
C PHE A 221 23.64 0.23 2.54
N GLY A 222 24.94 0.10 2.87
CA GLY A 222 25.81 -0.90 2.28
C GLY A 222 25.44 -2.37 2.55
N SER A 223 24.64 -2.64 3.59
CA SER A 223 24.12 -3.99 3.88
C SER A 223 22.83 -4.36 3.14
N LEU A 224 22.16 -3.40 2.51
CA LEU A 224 20.91 -3.67 1.79
C LEU A 224 21.15 -4.57 0.58
N ARG A 225 20.41 -5.64 0.51
CA ARG A 225 20.35 -6.57 -0.63
C ARG A 225 19.12 -6.35 -1.48
N LEU A 226 18.03 -5.93 -0.85
CA LEU A 226 16.74 -5.74 -1.49
C LEU A 226 16.06 -4.47 -0.98
N VAL A 227 15.64 -3.63 -1.90
CA VAL A 227 14.79 -2.45 -1.64
C VAL A 227 13.52 -2.63 -2.47
N LEU A 228 12.37 -2.77 -1.79
CA LEU A 228 11.07 -2.91 -2.44
C LEU A 228 10.26 -1.64 -2.25
N ALA A 229 9.92 -1.00 -3.36
CA ALA A 229 9.06 0.17 -3.40
C ALA A 229 7.60 -0.23 -3.68
N GLY A 230 6.67 0.26 -2.87
CA GLY A 230 5.25 -0.06 -3.04
C GLY A 230 4.32 1.06 -2.56
N ALA A 231 3.03 0.86 -2.71
CA ALA A 231 1.94 1.77 -2.35
C ALA A 231 1.82 3.07 -3.18
N GLU A 232 2.87 3.47 -3.88
CA GLU A 232 2.93 4.64 -4.78
C GLU A 232 3.68 4.24 -6.05
N LYS A 233 3.46 4.97 -7.15
CA LYS A 233 4.17 4.74 -8.41
C LYS A 233 5.64 5.18 -8.27
N LEU A 234 6.56 4.28 -8.53
CA LEU A 234 7.99 4.59 -8.59
C LEU A 234 8.32 5.21 -9.95
N SER A 235 8.84 6.44 -9.96
CA SER A 235 9.31 7.04 -11.19
C SER A 235 10.70 6.51 -11.57
N GLU A 236 10.95 6.30 -12.87
CA GLU A 236 12.25 5.86 -13.37
C GLU A 236 13.39 6.80 -12.94
N ARG A 237 13.10 8.11 -12.90
CA ARG A 237 14.06 9.11 -12.43
C ARG A 237 14.50 8.85 -10.99
N LEU A 238 13.54 8.55 -10.11
CA LEU A 238 13.83 8.26 -8.70
C LEU A 238 14.58 6.92 -8.57
N ALA A 239 14.14 5.89 -9.29
CA ALA A 239 14.78 4.59 -9.27
C ALA A 239 16.26 4.67 -9.72
N ASN A 240 16.51 5.35 -10.83
CA ASN A 240 17.87 5.55 -11.34
C ASN A 240 18.74 6.37 -10.37
N ALA A 241 18.20 7.48 -9.85
CA ALA A 241 18.95 8.32 -8.89
C ALA A 241 19.27 7.60 -7.57
N PHE A 242 18.35 6.72 -7.10
CA PHE A 242 18.59 5.90 -5.92
C PHE A 242 19.68 4.83 -6.20
N GLU A 243 19.59 4.19 -7.35
CA GLU A 243 20.59 3.21 -7.79
C GLU A 243 21.98 3.85 -7.96
N ASP A 244 22.06 5.02 -8.60
CA ASP A 244 23.31 5.78 -8.77
C ASP A 244 23.94 6.16 -7.42
N GLN A 245 23.13 6.50 -6.42
CA GLN A 245 23.60 6.93 -5.11
C GLN A 245 24.00 5.76 -4.19
N PHE A 246 23.19 4.69 -4.16
CA PHE A 246 23.34 3.61 -3.19
C PHE A 246 23.83 2.28 -3.80
N GLY A 247 23.97 2.18 -5.10
CA GLY A 247 24.41 0.96 -5.79
C GLY A 247 23.38 -0.15 -5.80
N ILE A 248 22.11 0.13 -5.41
CA ILE A 248 21.03 -0.84 -5.39
C ILE A 248 19.78 -0.24 -6.05
N ARG A 249 19.22 -0.97 -7.00
CA ARG A 249 17.99 -0.55 -7.67
C ARG A 249 16.77 -0.90 -6.82
N PRO A 250 15.87 0.06 -6.52
CA PRO A 250 14.57 -0.25 -5.93
C PRO A 250 13.73 -1.05 -6.92
N LEU A 251 13.22 -2.19 -6.46
CA LEU A 251 12.27 -3.02 -7.18
C LEU A 251 10.84 -2.57 -6.86
N GLU A 252 9.92 -2.70 -7.82
CA GLU A 252 8.54 -2.31 -7.60
C GLU A 252 7.68 -3.50 -7.18
N GLY A 253 6.71 -3.24 -6.29
CA GLY A 253 5.64 -4.15 -5.95
C GLY A 253 4.28 -3.46 -6.02
N TYR A 254 3.27 -4.22 -6.42
CA TYR A 254 1.88 -3.77 -6.48
C TYR A 254 1.01 -4.65 -5.58
N GLY A 255 0.05 -4.01 -4.92
CA GLY A 255 -0.88 -4.70 -4.06
C GLY A 255 -2.05 -3.86 -3.60
N ALA A 256 -3.00 -4.52 -2.98
CA ALA A 256 -4.19 -3.94 -2.38
C ALA A 256 -4.42 -4.57 -1.00
N THR A 257 -5.03 -3.84 -0.07
CA THR A 257 -5.38 -4.38 1.25
C THR A 257 -6.21 -5.66 1.11
N GLU A 258 -7.08 -5.70 0.13
CA GLU A 258 -7.96 -6.81 -0.23
C GLU A 258 -7.20 -8.07 -0.72
N CYS A 259 -5.89 -7.96 -0.94
CA CYS A 259 -5.03 -9.06 -1.40
C CYS A 259 -3.85 -9.38 -0.45
N ALA A 260 -3.90 -8.97 0.80
CA ALA A 260 -3.08 -9.36 1.95
C ALA A 260 -1.56 -9.03 1.96
N PRO A 261 -0.96 -8.00 1.35
CA PRO A 261 -1.47 -7.13 0.31
C PRO A 261 -0.95 -7.41 -1.09
N VAL A 262 0.17 -8.18 -1.27
CA VAL A 262 0.95 -8.20 -2.52
C VAL A 262 0.27 -9.05 -3.58
N ILE A 263 0.11 -8.48 -4.75
CA ILE A 263 -0.45 -9.12 -5.95
C ILE A 263 0.67 -9.48 -6.91
N ALA A 264 1.58 -8.54 -7.17
CA ALA A 264 2.72 -8.70 -8.07
C ALA A 264 3.95 -8.01 -7.48
N ALA A 265 5.13 -8.55 -7.75
CA ALA A 265 6.38 -7.93 -7.36
C ALA A 265 7.48 -8.21 -8.38
N SER A 266 8.33 -7.20 -8.59
CA SER A 266 9.62 -7.37 -9.24
C SER A 266 10.57 -8.12 -8.32
N GLN A 267 11.43 -8.92 -8.88
CA GLN A 267 12.45 -9.70 -8.17
C GLN A 267 13.83 -9.50 -8.80
N LEU A 268 14.86 -10.05 -8.20
CA LEU A 268 16.19 -10.04 -8.79
C LEU A 268 16.22 -10.97 -10.01
N ASP A 269 17.03 -10.62 -11.01
CA ASP A 269 17.24 -11.49 -12.16
C ASP A 269 17.81 -12.85 -11.71
N PHE A 270 17.29 -13.92 -12.28
CA PHE A 270 17.86 -15.24 -12.09
C PHE A 270 18.84 -15.57 -13.22
N ARG A 271 20.04 -16.00 -12.87
CA ARG A 271 21.10 -16.38 -13.80
C ARG A 271 21.69 -17.73 -13.41
N ALA A 272 21.75 -18.63 -14.38
CA ALA A 272 22.43 -19.90 -14.30
C ALA A 272 23.12 -20.20 -15.63
N ALA A 273 24.00 -21.21 -15.69
CA ALA A 273 24.64 -21.60 -16.94
C ALA A 273 23.59 -22.04 -17.98
N GLY A 274 23.54 -21.33 -19.10
CA GLY A 274 22.57 -21.58 -20.17
C GLY A 274 21.16 -21.06 -19.92
N PHE A 275 20.92 -20.33 -18.81
CA PHE A 275 19.60 -19.82 -18.48
C PHE A 275 19.66 -18.40 -17.89
N TYR A 276 18.81 -17.53 -18.39
CA TYR A 276 18.60 -16.17 -17.85
C TYR A 276 17.12 -15.85 -17.83
N GLN A 277 16.65 -15.39 -16.69
CA GLN A 277 15.28 -14.91 -16.51
C GLN A 277 15.32 -13.51 -15.90
N PRO A 278 14.78 -12.48 -16.62
CA PRO A 278 14.62 -11.16 -16.03
C PRO A 278 13.58 -11.20 -14.92
N GLY A 279 13.93 -10.66 -13.77
CA GLY A 279 13.04 -10.60 -12.61
C GLY A 279 12.25 -9.28 -12.53
N TRP A 280 12.62 -8.28 -13.34
CA TRP A 280 11.99 -6.96 -13.35
C TRP A 280 12.04 -6.32 -14.73
N ARG A 281 11.17 -5.34 -14.97
CA ARG A 281 11.13 -4.52 -16.18
C ARG A 281 10.82 -3.07 -15.82
N ARG A 282 11.40 -2.13 -16.56
CA ARG A 282 11.18 -0.69 -16.35
C ARG A 282 9.72 -0.32 -16.53
N GLY A 283 9.13 0.35 -15.51
CA GLY A 283 7.74 0.78 -15.52
C GLY A 283 6.72 -0.34 -15.34
N PHE A 284 7.16 -1.54 -14.93
CA PHE A 284 6.32 -2.67 -14.55
C PHE A 284 6.51 -2.97 -13.06
N VAL A 285 5.45 -3.43 -12.43
CA VAL A 285 5.44 -3.77 -11.01
C VAL A 285 5.83 -5.23 -10.72
N GLY A 286 6.38 -5.91 -11.73
CA GLY A 286 6.78 -7.31 -11.66
C GLY A 286 5.73 -8.26 -12.19
N GLN A 287 5.90 -9.54 -11.88
CA GLN A 287 4.97 -10.61 -12.24
C GLN A 287 4.04 -10.92 -11.07
N PRO A 288 2.83 -11.48 -11.32
CA PRO A 288 1.96 -12.00 -10.26
C PRO A 288 2.70 -12.97 -9.34
N LEU A 289 2.44 -12.87 -8.03
CA LEU A 289 3.04 -13.77 -7.06
C LEU A 289 2.64 -15.24 -7.32
N PRO A 290 3.46 -16.22 -6.92
CA PRO A 290 3.08 -17.63 -6.97
C PRO A 290 1.73 -17.88 -6.30
N GLY A 291 0.81 -18.55 -7.03
CA GLY A 291 -0.56 -18.79 -6.59
C GLY A 291 -1.55 -17.68 -6.85
N VAL A 292 -1.11 -16.54 -7.37
CA VAL A 292 -1.97 -15.41 -7.77
C VAL A 292 -2.15 -15.39 -9.28
N VAL A 293 -3.38 -15.25 -9.72
CA VAL A 293 -3.74 -15.11 -11.14
C VAL A 293 -4.27 -13.70 -11.38
N CYS A 294 -3.72 -13.04 -12.38
CA CYS A 294 -4.19 -11.75 -12.87
C CYS A 294 -4.85 -11.91 -14.24
N ARG A 295 -5.98 -11.26 -14.43
CA ARG A 295 -6.65 -11.10 -15.74
C ARG A 295 -6.86 -9.63 -16.02
N VAL A 296 -6.72 -9.25 -17.28
CA VAL A 296 -7.04 -7.90 -17.75
C VAL A 296 -8.23 -8.00 -18.67
N VAL A 297 -9.30 -7.30 -18.32
CA VAL A 297 -10.59 -7.39 -19.00
C VAL A 297 -11.08 -6.01 -19.43
N ASP A 298 -11.97 -5.99 -20.42
CA ASP A 298 -12.72 -4.79 -20.75
C ASP A 298 -13.60 -4.38 -19.56
N PRO A 299 -13.55 -3.12 -19.08
CA PRO A 299 -14.28 -2.69 -17.90
C PRO A 299 -15.80 -2.69 -18.04
N ASP A 300 -16.34 -2.66 -19.27
CA ASP A 300 -17.78 -2.63 -19.55
C ASP A 300 -18.33 -4.05 -19.78
N THR A 301 -17.63 -4.89 -20.55
CA THR A 301 -18.09 -6.24 -20.93
C THR A 301 -17.54 -7.36 -20.07
N PHE A 302 -16.45 -7.12 -19.36
CA PHE A 302 -15.68 -8.14 -18.60
C PHE A 302 -15.08 -9.26 -19.46
N GLU A 303 -14.97 -9.05 -20.76
CA GLU A 303 -14.29 -9.95 -21.68
C GLU A 303 -12.77 -9.80 -21.57
N ASP A 304 -12.03 -10.90 -21.74
CA ASP A 304 -10.56 -10.90 -21.69
C ASP A 304 -9.96 -10.06 -22.81
N LEU A 305 -8.99 -9.24 -22.46
CA LEU A 305 -8.22 -8.46 -23.42
C LEU A 305 -6.89 -9.15 -23.76
N PRO A 306 -6.40 -9.00 -25.01
CA PRO A 306 -5.12 -9.56 -25.41
C PRO A 306 -3.95 -8.92 -24.64
N PRO A 307 -2.79 -9.59 -24.55
CA PRO A 307 -1.58 -9.02 -23.97
C PRO A 307 -1.27 -7.61 -24.50
N ASN A 308 -0.62 -6.80 -23.68
CA ASN A 308 -0.27 -5.41 -23.98
C ASN A 308 -1.44 -4.44 -24.18
N THR A 309 -2.67 -4.89 -23.90
CA THR A 309 -3.87 -4.03 -23.98
C THR A 309 -4.29 -3.60 -22.58
N PRO A 310 -4.39 -2.29 -22.30
CA PRO A 310 -4.87 -1.80 -21.01
C PRO A 310 -6.35 -2.12 -20.79
N GLY A 311 -6.67 -2.64 -19.60
CA GLY A 311 -8.03 -2.95 -19.17
C GLY A 311 -8.12 -3.04 -17.65
N MET A 312 -9.30 -3.38 -17.14
CA MET A 312 -9.53 -3.53 -15.71
C MET A 312 -8.85 -4.80 -15.19
N LEU A 313 -8.06 -4.63 -14.13
CA LEU A 313 -7.36 -5.73 -13.48
C LEU A 313 -8.30 -6.51 -12.55
N LEU A 314 -8.39 -7.82 -12.79
CA LEU A 314 -9.01 -8.80 -11.92
C LEU A 314 -7.95 -9.69 -11.29
N VAL A 315 -8.11 -10.01 -10.01
CA VAL A 315 -7.16 -10.82 -9.24
C VAL A 315 -7.88 -11.99 -8.59
N ARG A 316 -7.29 -13.18 -8.68
CA ARG A 316 -7.75 -14.38 -8.00
C ARG A 316 -6.57 -15.09 -7.36
N GLY A 317 -6.73 -15.52 -6.11
CA GLY A 317 -5.68 -16.23 -5.38
C GLY A 317 -6.06 -16.48 -3.93
N PRO A 318 -5.30 -17.30 -3.22
CA PRO A 318 -5.53 -17.59 -1.81
C PRO A 318 -5.29 -16.37 -0.90
N ASN A 319 -4.62 -15.33 -1.40
CA ASN A 319 -4.38 -14.06 -0.71
C ASN A 319 -5.56 -13.09 -0.77
N VAL A 320 -6.62 -13.38 -1.56
CA VAL A 320 -7.79 -12.50 -1.68
C VAL A 320 -8.66 -12.58 -0.42
N MET A 321 -9.10 -11.43 0.06
CA MET A 321 -9.88 -11.23 1.30
C MET A 321 -11.14 -12.08 1.38
N LYS A 322 -11.66 -12.24 2.61
CA LYS A 322 -12.98 -12.84 2.86
C LYS A 322 -14.15 -11.90 2.48
N GLY A 323 -13.89 -10.60 2.45
CA GLY A 323 -14.88 -9.56 2.18
C GLY A 323 -14.71 -8.34 3.09
N TYR A 324 -15.66 -7.42 3.01
CA TYR A 324 -15.70 -6.23 3.87
C TYR A 324 -16.60 -6.45 5.09
N LEU A 325 -16.08 -6.15 6.27
CA LEU A 325 -16.76 -6.31 7.56
C LEU A 325 -18.11 -5.57 7.57
N GLY A 326 -19.19 -6.33 7.81
CA GLY A 326 -20.55 -5.77 7.89
C GLY A 326 -21.08 -5.16 6.58
N ARG A 327 -20.38 -5.35 5.45
CA ARG A 327 -20.75 -4.74 4.15
C ARG A 327 -20.84 -5.78 3.04
N PRO A 328 -21.86 -6.67 3.08
CA PRO A 328 -22.07 -7.66 2.03
C PRO A 328 -22.33 -7.00 0.66
N ASP A 329 -22.99 -5.84 0.63
CA ASP A 329 -23.23 -5.03 -0.56
C ASP A 329 -21.97 -4.61 -1.30
N LEU A 330 -20.92 -4.23 -0.55
CA LEU A 330 -19.61 -3.88 -1.11
C LEU A 330 -18.79 -5.12 -1.45
N THR A 331 -18.94 -6.18 -0.67
CA THR A 331 -18.24 -7.45 -0.90
C THR A 331 -18.68 -8.05 -2.24
N GLU A 332 -19.98 -8.13 -2.52
CA GLU A 332 -20.52 -8.64 -3.78
C GLU A 332 -20.05 -7.82 -5.00
N LYS A 333 -19.93 -6.50 -4.85
CA LYS A 333 -19.40 -5.63 -5.92
C LYS A 333 -17.90 -5.84 -6.16
N ALA A 334 -17.13 -6.10 -5.10
CA ALA A 334 -15.69 -6.27 -5.18
C ALA A 334 -15.26 -7.70 -5.54
N LEU A 335 -16.05 -8.71 -5.15
CA LEU A 335 -15.78 -10.13 -5.42
C LEU A 335 -16.83 -10.68 -6.38
N ARG A 336 -16.45 -10.82 -7.64
CA ARG A 336 -17.32 -11.35 -8.70
C ARG A 336 -16.80 -12.71 -9.18
N GLU A 337 -17.61 -13.75 -9.09
CA GLU A 337 -17.26 -15.11 -9.57
C GLU A 337 -15.88 -15.60 -9.07
N GLY A 338 -15.51 -15.25 -7.85
CA GLY A 338 -14.23 -15.60 -7.25
C GLY A 338 -13.05 -14.71 -7.68
N TRP A 339 -13.30 -13.63 -8.42
CA TRP A 339 -12.32 -12.62 -8.79
C TRP A 339 -12.50 -11.35 -7.97
N TYR A 340 -11.41 -10.82 -7.47
CA TYR A 340 -11.37 -9.47 -6.89
C TYR A 340 -11.24 -8.44 -8.03
N VAL A 341 -12.21 -7.54 -8.11
CA VAL A 341 -12.23 -6.41 -9.04
C VAL A 341 -11.46 -5.27 -8.41
N THR A 342 -10.23 -5.03 -8.86
CA THR A 342 -9.32 -4.07 -8.20
C THR A 342 -9.76 -2.61 -8.38
N GLY A 343 -10.43 -2.30 -9.48
CA GLY A 343 -10.70 -0.94 -9.92
C GLY A 343 -9.46 -0.22 -10.46
N ASP A 344 -8.36 -0.92 -10.67
CA ASP A 344 -7.15 -0.41 -11.30
C ASP A 344 -7.11 -0.86 -12.77
N ILE A 345 -6.61 0.01 -13.64
CA ILE A 345 -6.38 -0.30 -15.05
C ILE A 345 -4.92 -0.71 -15.21
N ALA A 346 -4.72 -1.85 -15.83
CA ALA A 346 -3.42 -2.47 -16.00
C ALA A 346 -3.30 -3.13 -17.37
N LEU A 347 -2.09 -3.53 -17.72
CA LEU A 347 -1.83 -4.46 -18.81
C LEU A 347 -0.88 -5.56 -18.34
N LEU A 348 -1.00 -6.74 -18.93
CA LEU A 348 -0.03 -7.82 -18.86
C LEU A 348 0.69 -7.89 -20.19
N ASP A 349 2.02 -8.00 -20.17
CA ASP A 349 2.76 -8.29 -21.39
C ASP A 349 2.81 -9.79 -21.69
N ASP A 350 3.47 -10.18 -22.80
CA ASP A 350 3.57 -11.56 -23.25
C ASP A 350 4.32 -12.48 -22.28
N ASP A 351 5.16 -11.92 -21.39
CA ASP A 351 5.87 -12.63 -20.33
C ASP A 351 5.19 -12.48 -18.96
N SER A 352 3.94 -12.01 -18.94
CA SER A 352 3.14 -11.81 -17.72
C SER A 352 3.67 -10.76 -16.74
N PHE A 353 4.50 -9.80 -17.20
CA PHE A 353 4.80 -8.64 -16.37
C PHE A 353 3.59 -7.71 -16.32
N LEU A 354 3.24 -7.30 -15.11
CA LEU A 354 2.10 -6.43 -14.83
C LEU A 354 2.54 -4.97 -14.83
N LYS A 355 1.82 -4.13 -15.56
CA LYS A 355 2.00 -2.67 -15.54
C LYS A 355 0.70 -2.01 -15.13
N ILE A 356 0.74 -1.25 -14.03
CA ILE A 356 -0.40 -0.42 -13.61
C ILE A 356 -0.34 0.90 -14.37
N THR A 357 -1.39 1.21 -15.11
CA THR A 357 -1.45 2.44 -15.89
C THR A 357 -2.11 3.57 -15.13
N ASP A 358 -3.28 3.32 -14.52
CA ASP A 358 -3.98 4.25 -13.63
C ASP A 358 -5.12 3.53 -12.88
N ARG A 359 -5.93 4.26 -12.10
CA ARG A 359 -7.18 3.76 -11.52
C ARG A 359 -8.36 4.04 -12.44
N LEU A 360 -9.35 3.16 -12.47
CA LEU A 360 -10.57 3.37 -13.26
C LEU A 360 -11.26 4.70 -12.89
N SER A 361 -11.24 5.08 -11.61
CA SER A 361 -11.73 6.37 -11.13
C SER A 361 -10.92 7.58 -11.60
N ARG A 362 -9.77 7.36 -12.23
CA ARG A 362 -8.89 8.37 -12.84
C ARG A 362 -8.86 8.30 -14.36
N PHE A 363 -9.90 7.71 -14.94
CA PHE A 363 -10.15 7.76 -16.35
C PHE A 363 -11.42 8.57 -16.63
N SER A 364 -11.46 9.18 -17.79
CA SER A 364 -12.65 9.82 -18.33
C SER A 364 -12.98 9.19 -19.66
N LYS A 365 -14.26 8.91 -19.90
CA LYS A 365 -14.73 8.43 -21.19
C LYS A 365 -15.12 9.62 -22.08
N ILE A 366 -14.17 10.08 -22.90
CA ILE A 366 -14.31 11.26 -23.74
C ILE A 366 -14.45 10.83 -25.19
N GLY A 367 -15.62 11.06 -25.77
CA GLY A 367 -15.88 10.68 -27.17
C GLY A 367 -15.74 9.18 -27.44
N GLY A 368 -15.99 8.34 -26.43
CA GLY A 368 -15.85 6.87 -26.51
C GLY A 368 -14.47 6.34 -26.12
N GLU A 369 -13.46 7.19 -25.98
CA GLU A 369 -12.11 6.77 -25.60
C GLU A 369 -11.84 6.97 -24.10
N MET A 370 -11.07 6.05 -23.52
CA MET A 370 -10.63 6.10 -22.13
C MET A 370 -9.39 6.97 -21.99
N VAL A 371 -9.54 8.15 -21.38
CA VAL A 371 -8.48 9.15 -21.18
C VAL A 371 -7.90 9.01 -19.77
N PRO A 372 -6.66 8.52 -19.61
CA PRO A 372 -6.03 8.37 -18.30
C PRO A 372 -5.54 9.72 -17.75
N HIS A 373 -6.08 10.14 -16.61
CA HIS A 373 -5.75 11.42 -15.97
C HIS A 373 -4.27 11.50 -15.58
N GLY A 374 -3.70 10.42 -15.07
CA GLY A 374 -2.29 10.38 -14.65
C GLY A 374 -1.31 10.62 -15.80
N ARG A 375 -1.61 10.13 -17.01
CA ARG A 375 -0.80 10.40 -18.20
C ARG A 375 -0.85 11.88 -18.61
N VAL A 376 -2.03 12.48 -18.53
CA VAL A 376 -2.20 13.92 -18.81
C VAL A 376 -1.44 14.76 -17.78
N GLU A 377 -1.51 14.41 -16.49
CA GLU A 377 -0.76 15.07 -15.42
C GLU A 377 0.75 14.97 -15.64
N GLU A 378 1.25 13.80 -15.98
CA GLU A 378 2.68 13.56 -16.24
C GLU A 378 3.19 14.46 -17.37
N GLU A 379 2.47 14.56 -18.48
CA GLU A 379 2.85 15.40 -19.61
C GLU A 379 2.69 16.91 -19.28
N LEU A 380 1.70 17.29 -18.46
CA LEU A 380 1.57 18.66 -17.95
C LEU A 380 2.78 19.04 -17.07
N HIS A 381 3.23 18.15 -16.17
CA HIS A 381 4.42 18.40 -15.34
C HIS A 381 5.69 18.50 -16.18
N LYS A 382 5.86 17.66 -17.21
CA LYS A 382 6.98 17.74 -18.16
C LYS A 382 6.97 19.07 -18.94
N ALA A 383 5.82 19.42 -19.52
CA ALA A 383 5.67 20.65 -20.31
C ALA A 383 5.90 21.92 -19.46
N ALA A 384 5.51 21.90 -18.19
CA ALA A 384 5.73 22.99 -17.24
C ALA A 384 7.16 23.00 -16.66
N GLY A 385 7.95 21.92 -16.81
CA GLY A 385 9.29 21.80 -16.24
C GLY A 385 9.30 21.69 -14.70
N VAL A 386 8.20 21.24 -14.08
CA VAL A 386 8.07 21.14 -12.62
C VAL A 386 8.20 19.71 -12.13
N SER A 387 8.81 19.53 -10.96
CA SER A 387 9.02 18.23 -10.31
C SER A 387 8.13 18.02 -9.07
N VAL A 388 7.39 19.05 -8.67
CA VAL A 388 6.45 18.98 -7.55
C VAL A 388 5.01 18.80 -8.07
N PRO A 389 4.11 18.15 -7.32
CA PRO A 389 2.71 18.05 -7.69
C PRO A 389 2.08 19.44 -7.88
N THR A 390 1.79 19.80 -9.13
CA THR A 390 1.30 21.11 -9.53
C THR A 390 -0.06 21.02 -10.23
N PHE A 391 -0.36 19.87 -10.82
CA PHE A 391 -1.59 19.60 -11.57
C PHE A 391 -2.31 18.40 -11.00
N LEU A 392 -3.65 18.47 -10.96
CA LEU A 392 -4.52 17.36 -10.64
C LEU A 392 -5.66 17.34 -11.66
N VAL A 393 -5.71 16.31 -12.49
CA VAL A 393 -6.69 16.15 -13.56
C VAL A 393 -7.92 15.43 -13.04
N THR A 394 -9.08 15.92 -13.40
CA THR A 394 -10.40 15.28 -13.16
C THR A 394 -11.26 15.43 -14.41
N ALA A 395 -12.51 14.94 -14.36
CA ALA A 395 -13.46 15.12 -15.43
C ALA A 395 -14.80 15.66 -14.95
N LEU A 396 -15.44 16.40 -15.83
CA LEU A 396 -16.79 16.91 -15.68
C LEU A 396 -17.68 16.42 -16.81
N PRO A 397 -18.99 16.30 -16.60
CA PRO A 397 -19.94 15.96 -17.67
C PRO A 397 -19.83 16.93 -18.86
N ASP A 398 -19.97 16.40 -20.08
CA ASP A 398 -20.05 17.15 -21.33
C ASP A 398 -21.15 16.57 -22.22
N GLU A 399 -22.07 17.40 -22.67
CA GLU A 399 -23.25 16.97 -23.43
C GLU A 399 -22.89 16.32 -24.78
N LYS A 400 -21.77 16.69 -25.40
CA LYS A 400 -21.37 16.22 -26.73
C LYS A 400 -20.45 15.01 -26.68
N LYS A 401 -19.58 14.93 -25.65
CA LYS A 401 -18.51 13.93 -25.57
C LYS A 401 -18.64 12.99 -24.38
N GLY A 402 -19.75 13.11 -23.61
CA GLY A 402 -19.94 12.38 -22.36
C GLY A 402 -19.22 13.04 -21.20
N GLU A 403 -17.90 13.16 -21.29
CA GLU A 403 -17.07 13.85 -20.31
C GLU A 403 -16.06 14.81 -20.97
N ARG A 404 -15.55 15.75 -20.18
CA ARG A 404 -14.44 16.65 -20.55
C ARG A 404 -13.44 16.76 -19.42
N LEU A 405 -12.17 16.91 -19.74
CA LEU A 405 -11.13 17.13 -18.74
C LEU A 405 -11.30 18.47 -18.05
N ALA A 406 -10.99 18.48 -16.75
CA ALA A 406 -10.76 19.67 -15.94
C ALA A 406 -9.46 19.50 -15.16
N VAL A 407 -8.69 20.57 -15.00
CA VAL A 407 -7.36 20.54 -14.40
C VAL A 407 -7.28 21.55 -13.25
N LEU A 408 -7.13 21.05 -12.02
CA LEU A 408 -6.75 21.91 -10.90
C LEU A 408 -5.25 22.18 -10.98
N THR A 409 -4.86 23.42 -10.76
CA THR A 409 -3.44 23.82 -10.78
C THR A 409 -3.09 24.85 -9.71
N THR A 410 -1.89 24.74 -9.16
CA THR A 410 -1.29 25.77 -8.30
C THR A 410 -0.52 26.82 -9.10
N MET A 411 -0.36 26.64 -10.42
CA MET A 411 0.22 27.66 -11.31
C MET A 411 -0.71 28.85 -11.56
N ALA A 412 -0.15 29.98 -11.93
CA ALA A 412 -0.91 31.14 -12.40
C ALA A 412 -1.59 30.83 -13.75
N LEU A 413 -2.84 31.31 -13.93
CA LEU A 413 -3.64 30.96 -15.12
C LEU A 413 -3.16 31.67 -16.41
N ASP A 414 -2.42 32.74 -16.30
CA ASP A 414 -1.78 33.43 -17.43
C ASP A 414 -0.72 32.59 -18.14
N ALA A 415 -0.10 31.64 -17.45
CA ALA A 415 0.86 30.69 -18.01
C ALA A 415 0.19 29.51 -18.76
N VAL A 416 -1.12 29.29 -18.57
CA VAL A 416 -1.83 28.12 -19.12
C VAL A 416 -1.85 28.08 -20.66
N PRO A 417 -2.08 29.18 -21.41
CA PRO A 417 -2.07 29.12 -22.86
C PRO A 417 -0.76 28.58 -23.43
N SER A 418 0.38 29.07 -22.94
CA SER A 418 1.71 28.61 -23.35
C SER A 418 1.97 27.14 -22.94
N LEU A 419 1.44 26.73 -21.79
CA LEU A 419 1.53 25.33 -21.33
C LEU A 419 0.74 24.38 -22.26
N VAL A 420 -0.48 24.74 -22.65
CA VAL A 420 -1.32 23.94 -23.56
C VAL A 420 -0.70 23.87 -24.94
N GLU A 421 -0.07 24.93 -25.43
CA GLU A 421 0.68 24.93 -26.67
C GLU A 421 1.85 23.92 -26.63
N LYS A 422 2.65 23.95 -25.57
CA LYS A 422 3.73 22.97 -25.36
C LYS A 422 3.18 21.54 -25.25
N LEU A 423 2.06 21.35 -24.55
CA LEU A 423 1.44 20.05 -24.38
C LEU A 423 0.94 19.49 -25.73
N SER A 424 0.48 20.31 -26.66
CA SER A 424 0.07 19.87 -28.00
C SER A 424 1.20 19.23 -28.81
N SER A 425 2.45 19.54 -28.47
CA SER A 425 3.66 18.99 -29.08
C SER A 425 4.20 17.75 -28.34
N SER A 426 3.54 17.29 -27.26
CA SER A 426 4.02 16.16 -26.42
C SER A 426 3.76 14.77 -27.02
N GLY A 427 2.99 14.68 -28.13
CA GLY A 427 2.56 13.40 -28.71
C GLY A 427 1.33 12.78 -28.03
N LEU A 428 0.66 13.51 -27.15
CA LEU A 428 -0.64 13.08 -26.63
C LEU A 428 -1.71 13.11 -27.72
N PRO A 429 -2.65 12.16 -27.74
CA PRO A 429 -3.84 12.24 -28.60
C PRO A 429 -4.62 13.54 -28.34
N ASN A 430 -5.24 14.12 -29.35
CA ASN A 430 -5.99 15.38 -29.23
C ASN A 430 -7.10 15.33 -28.17
N LEU A 431 -7.71 14.17 -27.94
CA LEU A 431 -8.74 13.97 -26.91
C LEU A 431 -8.19 14.05 -25.48
N PHE A 432 -6.88 13.87 -25.31
CA PHE A 432 -6.19 13.93 -24.00
C PHE A 432 -5.72 15.35 -23.66
N LEU A 433 -5.84 16.28 -24.60
CA LEU A 433 -5.41 17.66 -24.40
C LEU A 433 -6.50 18.47 -23.68
N PRO A 434 -6.27 18.93 -22.44
CA PRO A 434 -7.20 19.81 -21.77
C PRO A 434 -7.21 21.18 -22.46
N ARG A 435 -8.39 21.76 -22.59
CA ARG A 435 -8.55 23.13 -23.11
C ARG A 435 -8.06 24.14 -22.10
N ALA A 436 -7.61 25.32 -22.54
CA ALA A 436 -7.14 26.37 -21.65
C ALA A 436 -8.20 26.85 -20.65
N ASP A 437 -9.48 26.83 -21.05
CA ASP A 437 -10.62 27.17 -20.19
C ASP A 437 -10.96 26.09 -19.15
N ALA A 438 -10.39 24.88 -19.25
CA ALA A 438 -10.56 23.79 -18.32
C ALA A 438 -9.68 23.87 -17.06
N PHE A 439 -8.76 24.84 -16.99
CA PHE A 439 -7.87 24.99 -15.86
C PHE A 439 -8.49 25.83 -14.74
N VAL A 440 -8.35 25.33 -13.52
CA VAL A 440 -8.87 25.93 -12.29
C VAL A 440 -7.74 26.19 -11.31
N LYS A 441 -7.53 27.46 -10.98
CA LYS A 441 -6.53 27.86 -9.97
C LYS A 441 -7.00 27.46 -8.57
N VAL A 442 -6.08 26.82 -7.83
CA VAL A 442 -6.20 26.49 -6.40
C VAL A 442 -4.94 26.92 -5.65
N ASP A 443 -5.05 27.20 -4.36
CA ASP A 443 -3.89 27.54 -3.52
C ASP A 443 -3.06 26.29 -3.20
N ALA A 444 -3.74 25.16 -2.99
CA ALA A 444 -3.14 23.85 -2.82
C ALA A 444 -4.02 22.78 -3.47
N LEU A 445 -3.38 21.73 -4.00
CA LEU A 445 -4.13 20.57 -4.51
C LEU A 445 -4.79 19.83 -3.34
N PRO A 446 -6.05 19.38 -3.48
CA PRO A 446 -6.74 18.68 -2.42
C PRO A 446 -6.09 17.32 -2.14
N VAL A 447 -5.81 17.03 -0.86
CA VAL A 447 -5.21 15.78 -0.41
C VAL A 447 -6.00 15.20 0.77
N LEU A 448 -6.06 13.87 0.84
CA LEU A 448 -6.60 13.13 1.97
C LEU A 448 -5.63 13.19 3.16
N GLY A 449 -6.09 12.88 4.37
CA GLY A 449 -5.24 12.77 5.56
C GLY A 449 -4.08 11.76 5.44
N THR A 450 -4.12 10.89 4.43
CA THR A 450 -3.03 9.96 4.06
C THR A 450 -1.97 10.57 3.15
N GLY A 451 -2.13 11.84 2.72
CA GLY A 451 -1.25 12.50 1.74
C GLY A 451 -1.57 12.18 0.27
N LYS A 452 -2.52 11.28 -0.01
CA LYS A 452 -2.96 10.97 -1.38
C LYS A 452 -3.92 12.06 -1.90
N SER A 453 -3.95 12.28 -3.23
CA SER A 453 -4.88 13.21 -3.86
C SER A 453 -6.34 12.88 -3.53
N ASP A 454 -7.11 13.88 -3.12
CA ASP A 454 -8.56 13.77 -2.93
C ASP A 454 -9.29 14.06 -4.24
N LEU A 455 -9.58 12.99 -4.99
CA LEU A 455 -10.22 13.08 -6.31
C LEU A 455 -11.65 13.58 -6.22
N ARG A 456 -12.35 13.32 -5.11
CA ARG A 456 -13.73 13.78 -4.90
C ARG A 456 -13.77 15.29 -4.69
N ALA A 457 -12.91 15.78 -3.79
CA ALA A 457 -12.77 17.22 -3.58
C ALA A 457 -12.30 17.93 -4.86
N ALA A 458 -11.38 17.32 -5.63
CA ALA A 458 -10.92 17.85 -6.89
C ALA A 458 -12.06 18.02 -7.91
N LYS A 459 -12.91 16.99 -8.07
CA LYS A 459 -14.07 17.03 -8.97
C LYS A 459 -15.08 18.07 -8.53
N GLN A 460 -15.35 18.20 -7.23
CA GLN A 460 -16.26 19.19 -6.68
C GLN A 460 -15.74 20.61 -6.94
N ILE A 461 -14.47 20.89 -6.60
CA ILE A 461 -13.84 22.21 -6.83
C ILE A 461 -13.87 22.59 -8.31
N ALA A 462 -13.57 21.63 -9.20
CA ALA A 462 -13.60 21.86 -10.64
C ALA A 462 -15.03 22.18 -11.11
N SER A 463 -16.02 21.40 -10.64
CA SER A 463 -17.44 21.64 -10.97
C SER A 463 -17.89 23.02 -10.55
N ASP A 464 -17.65 23.39 -9.28
CA ASP A 464 -18.12 24.66 -8.72
C ASP A 464 -17.48 25.87 -9.43
N LYS A 465 -16.16 25.81 -9.67
CA LYS A 465 -15.44 26.93 -10.28
C LYS A 465 -15.62 27.05 -11.79
N LEU A 466 -15.90 25.95 -12.51
CA LEU A 466 -16.14 25.99 -13.94
C LEU A 466 -17.63 26.18 -14.31
N ALA A 467 -18.56 25.87 -13.38
CA ALA A 467 -19.97 26.24 -13.54
C ALA A 467 -20.22 27.73 -13.26
N ALA A 468 -19.35 28.39 -12.51
CA ALA A 468 -19.43 29.82 -12.19
C ALA A 468 -18.82 30.74 -13.27
N ARG A 469 -18.23 30.16 -14.33
CA ARG A 469 -17.69 30.87 -15.51
C ARG A 469 -18.64 30.76 -16.69
#